data_568d3702131be32a95e1698f9918860d
#
_entry.id   568d3702131be32a95e1698f9918860d
#
_cell.length_a   1.000
_cell.length_b   1.000
_cell.length_c   1.000
_cell.angle_alpha   90.00
_cell.angle_beta   90.00
_cell.angle_gamma   90.00
#
_symmetry.space_group_name_H-M   'P 1'
#
loop_
_entity.id
_entity.type
_entity.pdbx_description
1 polymer ?
#
loop_
_entity_poly.entity_id
_entity_poly.type
_entity_poly.pdbx_seq_one_letter_code
_entity_poly.pdbx_strand_id
1 'polypeptide(L)'
;MLAARDLHFSYPDRPVLDGVSLALSPGEVLAVLGPNGAGKSTLLRCLAGVLQPQGSVELDGRPLPSVPPGERARLLAFVPQHVPPRLPMTVFEAVLLGRRPYLSWRPRASDLEAAWEALSLMGLEELAQREFSEISGGQRQKAALARALAQQSRLLIMDEPTSSLDLRHQLEVMSLLCTLAEERDVGVVLAMHDLNLAARFASRAILLHGGRIEADGPPGEVLTEDAIREVYGVDVLRVAAGAGAVFFPMSARCGQA
;
A
#
# COMPACT_ATOMS: atom_id res chain seq x y z
N MET A 1 -5.98 4.93 -14.92
CA MET A 1 -6.11 3.74 -14.08
C MET A 1 -6.98 3.99 -12.86
N LEU A 2 -6.54 4.70 -11.82
CA LEU A 2 -7.36 5.07 -10.64
C LEU A 2 -7.48 6.59 -10.57
N ALA A 3 -8.67 7.11 -10.31
CA ALA A 3 -8.89 8.53 -10.03
C ALA A 3 -9.81 8.67 -8.82
N ALA A 4 -9.48 9.58 -7.93
CA ALA A 4 -10.29 9.98 -6.80
C ALA A 4 -10.50 11.48 -6.85
N ARG A 5 -11.75 11.92 -6.66
CA ARG A 5 -12.10 13.34 -6.76
C ARG A 5 -12.95 13.75 -5.57
N ASP A 6 -12.48 14.78 -4.88
CA ASP A 6 -13.18 15.47 -3.78
C ASP A 6 -13.68 14.50 -2.71
N LEU A 7 -12.77 13.63 -2.22
CA LEU A 7 -13.13 12.63 -1.23
C LEU A 7 -13.30 13.25 0.15
N HIS A 8 -14.48 13.11 0.71
CA HIS A 8 -14.76 13.42 2.12
C HIS A 8 -15.21 12.14 2.83
N PHE A 9 -14.67 11.90 4.00
CA PHE A 9 -15.04 10.76 4.82
C PHE A 9 -14.98 11.09 6.31
N SER A 10 -16.03 10.71 7.03
CA SER A 10 -16.11 10.83 8.49
C SER A 10 -16.51 9.50 9.10
N TYR A 11 -15.86 9.11 10.19
CA TYR A 11 -16.45 8.17 11.14
C TYR A 11 -17.54 8.92 11.96
N PRO A 12 -18.41 8.23 12.69
CA PRO A 12 -19.58 8.88 13.32
C PRO A 12 -19.26 10.19 14.05
N ASP A 13 -18.14 10.28 14.75
CA ASP A 13 -17.77 11.43 15.58
C ASP A 13 -16.48 12.13 15.13
N ARG A 14 -15.94 11.76 13.94
CA ARG A 14 -14.63 12.27 13.53
C ARG A 14 -14.51 12.40 12.01
N PRO A 15 -14.37 13.62 11.48
CA PRO A 15 -13.96 13.84 10.10
C PRO A 15 -12.51 13.34 9.92
N VAL A 16 -12.22 12.69 8.78
CA VAL A 16 -10.90 12.10 8.51
C VAL A 16 -10.36 12.48 7.15
N LEU A 17 -11.20 12.57 6.13
CA LEU A 17 -10.80 13.07 4.81
C LEU A 17 -11.65 14.29 4.47
N ASP A 18 -11.00 15.30 3.89
CA ASP A 18 -11.62 16.58 3.57
C ASP A 18 -11.11 17.10 2.21
N GLY A 19 -11.85 16.76 1.13
CA GLY A 19 -11.58 17.23 -0.22
C GLY A 19 -10.35 16.58 -0.90
N VAL A 20 -10.04 15.33 -0.55
CA VAL A 20 -8.86 14.63 -1.12
C VAL A 20 -9.09 14.25 -2.58
N SER A 21 -8.21 14.72 -3.47
CA SER A 21 -8.23 14.37 -4.89
C SER A 21 -6.87 13.88 -5.33
N LEU A 22 -6.81 12.75 -6.03
CA LEU A 22 -5.60 12.19 -6.61
C LEU A 22 -5.91 11.33 -7.83
N ALA A 23 -4.92 11.09 -8.65
CA ALA A 23 -4.96 10.11 -9.73
C ALA A 23 -3.70 9.23 -9.65
N LEU A 24 -3.79 8.00 -10.13
CA LEU A 24 -2.68 7.07 -10.27
C LEU A 24 -2.64 6.54 -11.70
N SER A 25 -1.46 6.58 -12.30
CA SER A 25 -1.19 6.04 -13.62
C SER A 25 -0.74 4.58 -13.57
N PRO A 26 -0.82 3.82 -14.68
CA PRO A 26 -0.12 2.54 -14.80
C PRO A 26 1.40 2.73 -14.57
N GLY A 27 2.04 1.77 -13.93
CA GLY A 27 3.48 1.82 -13.68
C GLY A 27 3.94 2.82 -12.62
N GLU A 28 3.02 3.50 -11.95
CA GLU A 28 3.34 4.50 -10.93
C GLU A 28 3.39 3.87 -9.53
N VAL A 29 4.42 4.21 -8.75
CA VAL A 29 4.52 3.88 -7.32
C VAL A 29 4.27 5.15 -6.51
N LEU A 30 3.07 5.26 -5.93
CA LEU A 30 2.63 6.41 -5.13
C LEU A 30 2.77 6.11 -3.64
N ALA A 31 3.62 6.86 -2.95
CA ALA A 31 3.72 6.84 -1.49
C ALA A 31 2.73 7.84 -0.87
N VAL A 32 1.88 7.36 0.02
CA VAL A 32 1.00 8.17 0.87
C VAL A 32 1.65 8.32 2.25
N LEU A 33 2.14 9.51 2.55
CA LEU A 33 2.88 9.86 3.75
C LEU A 33 2.06 10.79 4.64
N GLY A 34 2.43 10.87 5.91
CA GLY A 34 1.78 11.74 6.90
C GLY A 34 1.82 11.11 8.31
N PRO A 35 1.59 11.91 9.36
CA PRO A 35 1.62 11.44 10.74
C PRO A 35 0.51 10.40 11.03
N ASN A 36 0.58 9.80 12.23
CA ASN A 36 -0.49 8.92 12.70
C ASN A 36 -1.80 9.71 12.83
N GLY A 37 -2.88 9.13 12.34
CA GLY A 37 -4.18 9.77 12.33
C GLY A 37 -4.43 10.77 11.21
N ALA A 38 -3.49 11.00 10.29
CA ALA A 38 -3.68 11.89 9.13
C ALA A 38 -4.74 11.40 8.12
N GLY A 39 -5.16 10.13 8.19
CA GLY A 39 -6.20 9.58 7.30
C GLY A 39 -5.68 8.60 6.24
N LYS A 40 -4.38 8.24 6.25
CA LYS A 40 -3.76 7.35 5.25
C LYS A 40 -4.54 6.05 5.03
N SER A 41 -4.72 5.26 6.09
CA SER A 41 -5.46 3.98 6.01
C SER A 41 -6.90 4.16 5.57
N THR A 42 -7.54 5.27 5.96
CA THR A 42 -8.91 5.61 5.54
C THR A 42 -8.94 5.93 4.05
N LEU A 43 -7.99 6.73 3.56
CA LEU A 43 -7.85 7.02 2.13
C LEU A 43 -7.66 5.73 1.32
N LEU A 44 -6.73 4.87 1.72
CA LEU A 44 -6.49 3.60 1.03
C LEU A 44 -7.73 2.70 1.00
N ARG A 45 -8.49 2.64 2.10
CA ARG A 45 -9.74 1.87 2.16
C ARG A 45 -10.84 2.48 1.27
N CYS A 46 -10.90 3.80 1.14
CA CYS A 46 -11.79 4.48 0.19
C CYS A 46 -11.39 4.13 -1.26
N LEU A 47 -10.10 4.24 -1.60
CA LEU A 47 -9.58 3.89 -2.92
C LEU A 47 -9.80 2.42 -3.28
N ALA A 48 -9.73 1.52 -2.29
CA ALA A 48 -10.01 0.09 -2.47
C ALA A 48 -11.52 -0.24 -2.53
N GLY A 49 -12.40 0.72 -2.26
CA GLY A 49 -13.85 0.51 -2.18
C GLY A 49 -14.28 -0.33 -0.98
N VAL A 50 -13.48 -0.35 0.08
CA VAL A 50 -13.83 -0.91 1.40
C VAL A 50 -14.69 0.06 2.20
N LEU A 51 -14.40 1.36 2.06
CA LEU A 51 -15.20 2.46 2.61
C LEU A 51 -15.81 3.25 1.44
N GLN A 52 -16.98 3.83 1.68
CA GLN A 52 -17.70 4.66 0.71
C GLN A 52 -17.58 6.14 1.13
N PRO A 53 -16.69 6.93 0.52
CA PRO A 53 -16.60 8.37 0.77
C PRO A 53 -17.70 9.13 0.02
N GLN A 54 -17.93 10.39 0.40
CA GLN A 54 -18.52 11.38 -0.50
C GLN A 54 -17.46 11.74 -1.56
N GLY A 55 -17.88 12.22 -2.72
CA GLY A 55 -17.02 12.41 -3.88
C GLY A 55 -17.06 11.18 -4.79
N SER A 56 -16.01 10.94 -5.57
CA SER A 56 -15.97 9.82 -6.50
C SER A 56 -14.62 9.11 -6.52
N VAL A 57 -14.67 7.79 -6.65
CA VAL A 57 -13.50 6.94 -6.99
C VAL A 57 -13.83 6.21 -8.28
N GLU A 58 -12.96 6.33 -9.27
CA GLU A 58 -13.08 5.72 -10.59
C GLU A 58 -11.92 4.76 -10.84
N LEU A 59 -12.21 3.61 -11.43
CA LEU A 59 -11.23 2.63 -11.91
C LEU A 59 -11.43 2.44 -13.42
N ASP A 60 -10.40 2.76 -14.20
CA ASP A 60 -10.43 2.79 -15.66
C ASP A 60 -11.62 3.64 -16.22
N GLY A 61 -11.86 4.82 -15.62
CA GLY A 61 -12.92 5.75 -16.02
C GLY A 61 -14.34 5.31 -15.62
N ARG A 62 -14.49 4.21 -14.87
CA ARG A 62 -15.78 3.71 -14.37
C ARG A 62 -15.89 3.96 -12.87
N PRO A 63 -17.01 4.49 -12.37
CA PRO A 63 -17.24 4.63 -10.94
C PRO A 63 -17.03 3.30 -10.21
N LEU A 64 -16.18 3.28 -9.18
CA LEU A 64 -15.80 2.06 -8.47
C LEU A 64 -17.00 1.25 -7.94
N PRO A 65 -18.08 1.88 -7.43
CA PRO A 65 -19.26 1.14 -7.00
C PRO A 65 -20.02 0.44 -8.15
N SER A 66 -19.85 0.90 -9.40
CA SER A 66 -20.47 0.29 -10.58
C SER A 66 -19.70 -0.93 -11.11
N VAL A 67 -18.45 -1.12 -10.67
CA VAL A 67 -17.63 -2.27 -11.06
C VAL A 67 -18.04 -3.49 -10.24
N PRO A 68 -18.50 -4.59 -10.86
CA PRO A 68 -18.91 -5.80 -10.16
C PRO A 68 -17.78 -6.32 -9.23
N PRO A 69 -18.09 -6.83 -8.03
CA PRO A 69 -17.07 -7.25 -7.06
C PRO A 69 -16.04 -8.25 -7.61
N GLY A 70 -16.48 -9.22 -8.42
CA GLY A 70 -15.59 -10.20 -9.05
C GLY A 70 -14.64 -9.57 -10.10
N GLU A 71 -15.11 -8.59 -10.88
CA GLU A 71 -14.30 -7.83 -11.82
C GLU A 71 -13.33 -6.91 -11.07
N ARG A 72 -13.83 -6.17 -10.08
CA ARG A 72 -13.00 -5.31 -9.23
C ARG A 72 -11.86 -6.08 -8.58
N ALA A 73 -12.14 -7.28 -8.06
CA ALA A 73 -11.13 -8.14 -7.46
C ALA A 73 -10.09 -8.69 -8.45
N ARG A 74 -10.29 -8.58 -9.77
CA ARG A 74 -9.26 -8.87 -10.78
C ARG A 74 -8.42 -7.64 -11.13
N LEU A 75 -8.94 -6.46 -10.89
CA LEU A 75 -8.29 -5.20 -11.24
C LEU A 75 -7.49 -4.61 -10.07
N LEU A 76 -7.95 -4.83 -8.83
CA LEU A 76 -7.40 -4.21 -7.64
C LEU A 76 -7.20 -5.24 -6.51
N ALA A 77 -6.00 -5.26 -5.94
CA ALA A 77 -5.70 -5.98 -4.70
C ALA A 77 -5.49 -4.98 -3.55
N PHE A 78 -6.00 -5.31 -2.37
CA PHE A 78 -5.82 -4.53 -1.16
C PHE A 78 -5.14 -5.36 -0.07
N VAL A 79 -4.03 -4.83 0.47
CA VAL A 79 -3.30 -5.40 1.61
C VAL A 79 -3.53 -4.49 2.82
N PRO A 80 -4.29 -4.93 3.83
CA PRO A 80 -4.49 -4.14 5.05
C PRO A 80 -3.25 -4.20 5.94
N GLN A 81 -3.08 -3.20 6.79
CA GLN A 81 -2.01 -3.11 7.79
C GLN A 81 -1.97 -4.34 8.72
N HIS A 82 -3.12 -4.80 9.15
CA HIS A 82 -3.23 -5.92 10.08
C HIS A 82 -3.75 -7.17 9.37
N VAL A 83 -2.91 -8.21 9.40
CA VAL A 83 -3.27 -9.55 8.95
C VAL A 83 -3.77 -10.37 10.13
N PRO A 84 -4.95 -11.00 10.06
CA PRO A 84 -5.46 -11.83 11.15
C PRO A 84 -4.43 -12.89 11.56
N PRO A 85 -4.13 -13.06 12.85
CA PRO A 85 -3.07 -13.97 13.29
C PRO A 85 -3.47 -15.47 13.20
N ARG A 86 -4.75 -15.74 13.08
CA ARG A 86 -5.28 -17.11 13.08
C ARG A 86 -6.17 -17.32 11.87
N LEU A 87 -5.68 -18.10 10.92
CA LEU A 87 -6.45 -18.67 9.82
C LEU A 87 -6.27 -20.19 9.89
N PRO A 88 -7.36 -21.00 9.92
CA PRO A 88 -7.28 -22.46 9.98
C PRO A 88 -6.94 -23.03 8.60
N MET A 89 -5.77 -22.69 8.09
CA MET A 89 -5.27 -23.09 6.78
C MET A 89 -3.75 -22.99 6.72
N THR A 90 -3.15 -23.64 5.75
CA THR A 90 -1.70 -23.53 5.47
C THR A 90 -1.34 -22.18 4.86
N VAL A 91 -0.05 -21.85 4.89
CA VAL A 91 0.49 -20.63 4.23
C VAL A 91 0.17 -20.64 2.73
N PHE A 92 0.34 -21.80 2.06
CA PHE A 92 0.01 -21.94 0.64
C PHE A 92 -1.47 -21.70 0.37
N GLU A 93 -2.36 -22.26 1.17
CA GLU A 93 -3.80 -22.05 1.02
C GLU A 93 -4.17 -20.57 1.22
N ALA A 94 -3.53 -19.89 2.19
CA ALA A 94 -3.74 -18.46 2.41
C ALA A 94 -3.31 -17.61 1.20
N VAL A 95 -2.20 -17.98 0.54
CA VAL A 95 -1.75 -17.32 -0.70
C VAL A 95 -2.68 -17.66 -1.87
N LEU A 96 -3.11 -18.91 -1.99
CA LEU A 96 -4.05 -19.36 -3.03
C LEU A 96 -5.40 -18.63 -2.97
N LEU A 97 -5.81 -18.12 -1.81
CA LEU A 97 -7.00 -17.25 -1.71
C LEU A 97 -6.91 -16.00 -2.60
N GLY A 98 -5.70 -15.55 -2.95
CA GLY A 98 -5.49 -14.48 -3.94
C GLY A 98 -6.07 -14.81 -5.32
N ARG A 99 -6.17 -16.09 -5.66
CA ARG A 99 -6.76 -16.57 -6.93
C ARG A 99 -8.28 -16.62 -6.93
N ARG A 100 -8.93 -16.36 -5.78
CA ARG A 100 -10.41 -16.43 -5.65
C ARG A 100 -11.19 -15.73 -6.77
N PRO A 101 -10.77 -14.58 -7.31
CA PRO A 101 -11.48 -13.94 -8.42
C PRO A 101 -11.48 -14.73 -9.73
N TYR A 102 -10.61 -15.72 -9.86
CA TYR A 102 -10.43 -16.57 -11.04
C TYR A 102 -10.95 -17.99 -10.83
N LEU A 103 -11.15 -18.40 -9.57
CA LEU A 103 -11.58 -19.75 -9.24
C LEU A 103 -13.00 -20.01 -9.74
N SER A 104 -13.18 -21.17 -10.34
CA SER A 104 -14.48 -21.81 -10.54
C SER A 104 -14.79 -22.73 -9.36
N TRP A 105 -15.25 -23.95 -9.62
CA TRP A 105 -15.51 -24.95 -8.57
C TRP A 105 -14.22 -25.50 -7.90
N ARG A 106 -13.13 -25.58 -8.63
CA ARG A 106 -11.81 -26.03 -8.14
C ARG A 106 -10.70 -25.17 -8.73
N PRO A 107 -9.54 -25.01 -8.01
CA PRO A 107 -8.35 -24.40 -8.58
C PRO A 107 -7.86 -25.16 -9.81
N ARG A 108 -7.42 -24.43 -10.82
CA ARG A 108 -6.74 -24.96 -12.00
C ARG A 108 -5.24 -25.01 -11.75
N ALA A 109 -4.48 -25.75 -12.58
CA ALA A 109 -3.03 -25.78 -12.50
C ALA A 109 -2.42 -24.37 -12.52
N SER A 110 -2.91 -23.49 -13.41
CA SER A 110 -2.47 -22.09 -13.48
C SER A 110 -2.71 -21.28 -12.22
N ASP A 111 -3.74 -21.61 -11.42
CA ASP A 111 -3.98 -20.93 -10.15
C ASP A 111 -3.00 -21.39 -9.08
N LEU A 112 -2.65 -22.68 -9.08
CA LEU A 112 -1.63 -23.24 -8.18
C LEU A 112 -0.24 -22.70 -8.52
N GLU A 113 0.10 -22.61 -9.82
CA GLU A 113 1.34 -22.04 -10.31
C GLU A 113 1.49 -20.57 -9.91
N ALA A 114 0.44 -19.74 -10.12
CA ALA A 114 0.46 -18.34 -9.73
C ALA A 114 0.59 -18.13 -8.21
N ALA A 115 -0.04 -18.99 -7.41
CA ALA A 115 0.09 -18.96 -5.96
C ALA A 115 1.51 -19.38 -5.52
N TRP A 116 2.09 -20.37 -6.16
CA TRP A 116 3.44 -20.84 -5.88
C TRP A 116 4.50 -19.81 -6.29
N GLU A 117 4.38 -19.20 -7.49
CA GLU A 117 5.23 -18.10 -7.93
C GLU A 117 5.24 -16.95 -6.92
N ALA A 118 4.05 -16.51 -6.51
CA ALA A 118 3.90 -15.44 -5.53
C ALA A 118 4.51 -15.79 -4.16
N LEU A 119 4.39 -17.03 -3.73
CA LEU A 119 4.99 -17.55 -2.50
C LEU A 119 6.52 -17.56 -2.59
N SER A 120 7.07 -18.00 -3.72
CA SER A 120 8.51 -18.01 -3.99
C SER A 120 9.09 -16.60 -4.06
N LEU A 121 8.38 -15.63 -4.68
CA LEU A 121 8.80 -14.22 -4.68
C LEU A 121 8.95 -13.64 -3.26
N MET A 122 8.22 -14.18 -2.28
CA MET A 122 8.31 -13.76 -0.88
C MET A 122 9.25 -14.63 -0.03
N GLY A 123 9.90 -15.65 -0.61
CA GLY A 123 10.78 -16.57 0.09
C GLY A 123 10.07 -17.38 1.18
N LEU A 124 8.89 -17.91 0.87
CA LEU A 124 8.04 -18.64 1.81
C LEU A 124 7.87 -20.12 1.46
N GLU A 125 8.67 -20.67 0.52
CA GLU A 125 8.52 -22.03 0.00
C GLU A 125 8.59 -23.09 1.10
N GLU A 126 9.54 -22.96 2.02
CA GLU A 126 9.73 -23.91 3.14
C GLU A 126 8.58 -23.84 4.16
N LEU A 127 7.79 -22.77 4.14
CA LEU A 127 6.67 -22.56 5.04
C LEU A 127 5.33 -22.91 4.40
N ALA A 128 5.30 -23.28 3.12
CA ALA A 128 4.07 -23.47 2.35
C ALA A 128 3.04 -24.39 3.03
N GLN A 129 3.51 -25.47 3.65
CA GLN A 129 2.68 -26.48 4.31
C GLN A 129 2.45 -26.23 5.80
N ARG A 130 3.09 -25.18 6.39
CA ARG A 130 2.86 -24.85 7.79
C ARG A 130 1.50 -24.18 7.98
N GLU A 131 0.94 -24.38 9.15
CA GLU A 131 -0.26 -23.64 9.58
C GLU A 131 0.03 -22.14 9.62
N PHE A 132 -0.88 -21.33 9.09
CA PHE A 132 -0.74 -19.87 9.05
C PHE A 132 -0.61 -19.27 10.46
N SER A 133 -1.19 -19.91 11.46
CA SER A 133 -1.11 -19.52 12.87
C SER A 133 0.27 -19.71 13.50
N GLU A 134 1.12 -20.58 12.93
CA GLU A 134 2.43 -20.95 13.49
C GLU A 134 3.58 -20.08 12.99
N ILE A 135 3.34 -19.26 11.96
CA ILE A 135 4.38 -18.40 11.37
C ILE A 135 4.47 -17.04 12.10
N SER A 136 5.63 -16.40 12.03
CA SER A 136 5.90 -15.10 12.66
C SER A 136 5.05 -13.96 12.05
N GLY A 137 4.99 -12.80 12.74
CA GLY A 137 4.30 -11.61 12.23
C GLY A 137 4.81 -11.14 10.87
N GLY A 138 6.13 -11.07 10.70
CA GLY A 138 6.76 -10.71 9.43
C GLY A 138 6.48 -11.74 8.32
N GLN A 139 6.48 -13.05 8.65
CA GLN A 139 6.11 -14.09 7.70
C GLN A 139 4.63 -14.02 7.30
N ARG A 140 3.72 -13.69 8.24
CA ARG A 140 2.31 -13.42 7.90
C ARG A 140 2.14 -12.22 6.99
N GLN A 141 2.92 -11.16 7.21
CA GLN A 141 2.92 -9.99 6.34
C GLN A 141 3.39 -10.35 4.92
N LYS A 142 4.48 -11.12 4.80
CA LYS A 142 4.97 -11.65 3.51
C LYS A 142 3.91 -12.53 2.82
N ALA A 143 3.20 -13.38 3.57
CA ALA A 143 2.14 -14.21 3.02
C ALA A 143 0.93 -13.39 2.54
N ALA A 144 0.60 -12.28 3.21
CA ALA A 144 -0.43 -11.34 2.75
C ALA A 144 -0.02 -10.62 1.46
N LEU A 145 1.26 -10.24 1.34
CA LEU A 145 1.83 -9.70 0.10
C LEU A 145 1.79 -10.75 -1.01
N ALA A 146 2.26 -11.98 -0.75
CA ALA A 146 2.18 -13.08 -1.71
C ALA A 146 0.76 -13.31 -2.20
N ARG A 147 -0.24 -13.29 -1.30
CA ARG A 147 -1.66 -13.39 -1.67
C ARG A 147 -2.10 -12.28 -2.62
N ALA A 148 -1.67 -11.03 -2.39
CA ALA A 148 -1.99 -9.90 -3.26
C ALA A 148 -1.29 -10.04 -4.63
N LEU A 149 -0.04 -10.54 -4.67
CA LEU A 149 0.68 -10.82 -5.90
C LEU A 149 0.05 -11.98 -6.70
N ALA A 150 -0.36 -13.06 -6.01
CA ALA A 150 -1.06 -14.18 -6.63
C ALA A 150 -2.37 -13.74 -7.32
N GLN A 151 -2.99 -12.66 -6.89
CA GLN A 151 -4.17 -12.08 -7.52
C GLN A 151 -3.89 -11.52 -8.91
N GLN A 152 -2.62 -11.16 -9.24
CA GLN A 152 -2.21 -10.63 -10.55
C GLN A 152 -3.07 -9.43 -11.00
N SER A 153 -3.37 -8.54 -10.07
CA SER A 153 -4.15 -7.32 -10.32
C SER A 153 -3.27 -6.23 -10.96
N ARG A 154 -3.92 -5.27 -11.66
CA ARG A 154 -3.24 -4.11 -12.24
C ARG A 154 -2.97 -2.99 -11.24
N LEU A 155 -3.62 -3.04 -10.09
CA LEU A 155 -3.53 -2.04 -9.04
C LEU A 155 -3.32 -2.73 -7.70
N LEU A 156 -2.25 -2.35 -6.99
CA LEU A 156 -1.96 -2.79 -5.64
C LEU A 156 -2.12 -1.60 -4.68
N ILE A 157 -2.99 -1.73 -3.71
CA ILE A 157 -3.17 -0.75 -2.63
C ILE A 157 -2.74 -1.42 -1.33
N MET A 158 -1.76 -0.86 -0.64
CA MET A 158 -1.14 -1.50 0.52
C MET A 158 -1.00 -0.53 1.69
N ASP A 159 -1.53 -0.93 2.83
CA ASP A 159 -1.48 -0.15 4.06
C ASP A 159 -0.32 -0.66 4.94
N GLU A 160 0.79 0.08 4.95
CA GLU A 160 2.03 -0.22 5.69
C GLU A 160 2.58 -1.64 5.45
N PRO A 161 2.84 -2.03 4.20
CA PRO A 161 3.16 -3.42 3.85
C PRO A 161 4.51 -3.90 4.42
N THR A 162 5.38 -2.98 4.85
CA THR A 162 6.74 -3.29 5.32
C THR A 162 6.95 -3.09 6.82
N SER A 163 5.93 -2.63 7.56
CA SER A 163 6.08 -2.20 8.98
C SER A 163 6.54 -3.30 9.94
N SER A 164 6.27 -4.58 9.64
CA SER A 164 6.66 -5.73 10.47
C SER A 164 7.86 -6.51 9.89
N LEU A 165 8.51 -5.99 8.86
CA LEU A 165 9.66 -6.61 8.19
C LEU A 165 10.98 -6.00 8.68
N ASP A 166 12.04 -6.80 8.71
CA ASP A 166 13.39 -6.28 8.90
C ASP A 166 13.88 -5.50 7.66
N LEU A 167 14.97 -4.77 7.82
CA LEU A 167 15.51 -3.86 6.80
C LEU A 167 15.77 -4.56 5.46
N ARG A 168 16.32 -5.79 5.49
CA ARG A 168 16.59 -6.56 4.27
C ARG A 168 15.29 -6.85 3.51
N HIS A 169 14.30 -7.40 4.21
CA HIS A 169 13.03 -7.77 3.60
C HIS A 169 12.21 -6.55 3.18
N GLN A 170 12.33 -5.41 3.87
CA GLN A 170 11.73 -4.14 3.42
C GLN A 170 12.27 -3.73 2.05
N LEU A 171 13.60 -3.77 1.87
CA LEU A 171 14.25 -3.43 0.61
C LEU A 171 13.86 -4.41 -0.52
N GLU A 172 13.82 -5.71 -0.23
CA GLU A 172 13.41 -6.74 -1.19
C GLU A 172 11.98 -6.52 -1.68
N VAL A 173 11.03 -6.27 -0.76
CA VAL A 173 9.63 -6.00 -1.10
C VAL A 173 9.50 -4.71 -1.91
N MET A 174 10.15 -3.62 -1.50
CA MET A 174 10.07 -2.35 -2.23
C MET A 174 10.66 -2.47 -3.63
N SER A 175 11.81 -3.14 -3.79
CA SER A 175 12.40 -3.39 -5.10
C SER A 175 11.49 -4.22 -6.00
N LEU A 176 10.86 -5.28 -5.46
CA LEU A 176 9.90 -6.09 -6.21
C LEU A 176 8.69 -5.25 -6.69
N LEU A 177 8.15 -4.38 -5.84
CA LEU A 177 7.02 -3.52 -6.20
C LEU A 177 7.39 -2.53 -7.32
N CYS A 178 8.60 -1.96 -7.28
CA CYS A 178 9.11 -1.13 -8.37
C CYS A 178 9.27 -1.92 -9.67
N THR A 179 9.86 -3.12 -9.62
CA THR A 179 9.98 -4.00 -10.79
C THR A 179 8.61 -4.33 -11.41
N LEU A 180 7.61 -4.64 -10.57
CA LEU A 180 6.24 -4.91 -11.06
C LEU A 180 5.60 -3.67 -11.68
N ALA A 181 5.84 -2.49 -11.11
CA ALA A 181 5.36 -1.24 -11.68
C ALA A 181 6.01 -0.98 -13.05
N GLU A 182 7.33 -1.05 -13.15
CA GLU A 182 8.10 -0.75 -14.36
C GLU A 182 7.88 -1.78 -15.49
N GLU A 183 7.91 -3.08 -15.17
CA GLU A 183 7.88 -4.15 -16.19
C GLU A 183 6.47 -4.61 -16.56
N ARG A 184 5.49 -4.47 -15.65
CA ARG A 184 4.12 -4.98 -15.85
C ARG A 184 3.05 -3.91 -15.80
N ASP A 185 3.43 -2.62 -15.79
CA ASP A 185 2.50 -1.48 -15.70
C ASP A 185 1.54 -1.55 -14.50
N VAL A 186 1.98 -2.18 -13.39
CA VAL A 186 1.18 -2.27 -12.16
C VAL A 186 1.22 -0.94 -11.43
N GLY A 187 0.05 -0.33 -11.20
CA GLY A 187 -0.03 0.84 -10.32
C GLY A 187 0.05 0.41 -8.86
N VAL A 188 0.85 1.11 -8.05
CA VAL A 188 1.06 0.78 -6.64
C VAL A 188 0.78 2.00 -5.77
N VAL A 189 -0.10 1.87 -4.77
CA VAL A 189 -0.34 2.89 -3.74
C VAL A 189 0.06 2.33 -2.38
N LEU A 190 0.97 3.01 -1.69
CA LEU A 190 1.54 2.56 -0.42
C LEU A 190 1.32 3.61 0.66
N ALA A 191 0.60 3.31 1.74
CA ALA A 191 0.76 4.10 2.96
C ALA A 191 2.05 3.70 3.66
N MET A 192 2.87 4.67 4.03
CA MET A 192 4.19 4.45 4.63
C MET A 192 4.45 5.45 5.75
N HIS A 193 5.35 5.08 6.67
CA HIS A 193 5.90 5.98 7.69
C HIS A 193 7.36 6.32 7.43
N ASP A 194 8.08 5.48 6.70
CA ASP A 194 9.50 5.67 6.41
C ASP A 194 9.69 6.60 5.21
N LEU A 195 10.13 7.84 5.52
CA LEU A 195 10.42 8.87 4.52
C LEU A 195 11.58 8.47 3.61
N ASN A 196 12.56 7.72 4.14
CA ASN A 196 13.73 7.30 3.38
C ASN A 196 13.39 6.21 2.36
N LEU A 197 12.54 5.23 2.74
CA LEU A 197 12.02 4.25 1.79
C LEU A 197 11.15 4.92 0.72
N ALA A 198 10.28 5.85 1.11
CA ALA A 198 9.46 6.60 0.16
C ALA A 198 10.32 7.42 -0.82
N ALA A 199 11.32 8.15 -0.32
CA ALA A 199 12.23 8.95 -1.14
C ALA A 199 13.04 8.11 -2.13
N ARG A 200 13.32 6.85 -1.78
CA ARG A 200 14.14 5.95 -2.60
C ARG A 200 13.34 5.19 -3.66
N PHE A 201 12.13 4.77 -3.35
CA PHE A 201 11.39 3.79 -4.14
C PHE A 201 10.12 4.35 -4.80
N ALA A 202 9.53 5.42 -4.27
CA ALA A 202 8.34 5.98 -4.87
C ALA A 202 8.68 6.87 -6.08
N SER A 203 7.90 6.76 -7.14
CA SER A 203 7.97 7.68 -8.27
C SER A 203 7.23 8.99 -7.96
N ARG A 204 6.24 8.93 -7.06
CA ARG A 204 5.48 10.08 -6.58
C ARG A 204 5.13 9.93 -5.12
N ALA A 205 5.07 11.02 -4.39
CA ALA A 205 4.67 11.07 -3.00
C ALA A 205 3.56 12.09 -2.78
N ILE A 206 2.66 11.79 -1.85
CA ILE A 206 1.73 12.78 -1.29
C ILE A 206 1.95 12.89 0.22
N LEU A 207 1.89 14.11 0.74
CA LEU A 207 1.85 14.38 2.17
C LEU A 207 0.39 14.62 2.57
N LEU A 208 -0.14 13.75 3.41
CA LEU A 208 -1.49 13.86 3.97
C LEU A 208 -1.41 14.40 5.39
N HIS A 209 -2.08 15.52 5.66
CA HIS A 209 -2.15 16.14 6.96
C HIS A 209 -3.57 16.70 7.21
N GLY A 210 -4.12 16.50 8.42
CA GLY A 210 -5.45 16.98 8.74
C GLY A 210 -6.57 16.52 7.79
N GLY A 211 -6.39 15.38 7.12
CA GLY A 211 -7.36 14.86 6.14
C GLY A 211 -7.24 15.47 4.74
N ARG A 212 -6.25 16.32 4.48
CA ARG A 212 -6.00 17.00 3.19
C ARG A 212 -4.63 16.64 2.63
N ILE A 213 -4.48 16.77 1.31
CA ILE A 213 -3.18 16.66 0.66
C ILE A 213 -2.50 18.03 0.73
N GLU A 214 -1.40 18.11 1.47
CA GLU A 214 -0.58 19.32 1.61
C GLU A 214 0.43 19.46 0.48
N ALA A 215 0.98 18.34 0.00
CA ALA A 215 1.92 18.33 -1.12
C ALA A 215 1.74 17.04 -1.94
N ASP A 216 1.97 17.16 -3.25
CA ASP A 216 1.83 16.08 -4.24
C ASP A 216 2.83 16.28 -5.37
N GLY A 217 3.66 15.30 -5.64
CA GLY A 217 4.68 15.36 -6.70
C GLY A 217 5.83 14.36 -6.50
N PRO A 218 6.95 14.56 -7.21
CA PRO A 218 8.15 13.77 -7.01
C PRO A 218 8.63 13.83 -5.55
N PRO A 219 9.12 12.71 -4.95
CA PRO A 219 9.53 12.70 -3.54
C PRO A 219 10.55 13.80 -3.18
N GLY A 220 11.45 14.12 -4.12
CA GLY A 220 12.46 15.16 -3.91
C GLY A 220 11.90 16.59 -3.77
N GLU A 221 10.72 16.85 -4.32
CA GLU A 221 10.02 18.14 -4.24
C GLU A 221 9.03 18.18 -3.07
N VAL A 222 8.40 17.05 -2.77
CA VAL A 222 7.41 16.91 -1.68
C VAL A 222 8.07 16.84 -0.31
N LEU A 223 9.17 16.07 -0.20
CA LEU A 223 9.87 15.85 1.06
C LEU A 223 10.96 16.91 1.28
N THR A 224 10.53 18.12 1.57
CA THR A 224 11.42 19.22 1.98
C THR A 224 11.53 19.26 3.52
N GLU A 225 12.59 19.88 4.04
CA GLU A 225 12.77 20.05 5.50
C GLU A 225 11.60 20.84 6.10
N ASP A 226 11.11 21.87 5.37
CA ASP A 226 9.99 22.70 5.82
C ASP A 226 8.67 21.92 5.82
N ALA A 227 8.37 21.17 4.76
CA ALA A 227 7.16 20.33 4.69
C ALA A 227 7.14 19.24 5.78
N ILE A 228 8.29 18.61 6.02
CA ILE A 228 8.43 17.61 7.10
C ILE A 228 8.26 18.26 8.46
N ARG A 229 8.84 19.46 8.67
CA ARG A 229 8.66 20.22 9.91
C ARG A 229 7.20 20.59 10.17
N GLU A 230 6.50 21.07 9.12
CA GLU A 230 5.11 21.47 9.22
C GLU A 230 4.19 20.29 9.50
N VAL A 231 4.34 19.20 8.74
CA VAL A 231 3.43 18.04 8.78
C VAL A 231 3.71 17.12 9.97
N TYR A 232 5.00 16.90 10.32
CA TYR A 232 5.38 15.96 11.36
C TYR A 232 5.81 16.63 12.67
N GLY A 233 6.04 17.95 12.68
CA GLY A 233 6.55 18.67 13.86
C GLY A 233 8.00 18.30 14.21
N VAL A 234 8.78 17.81 13.26
CA VAL A 234 10.16 17.33 13.45
C VAL A 234 11.10 18.09 12.53
N ASP A 235 12.18 18.59 13.09
CA ASP A 235 13.29 19.11 12.28
C ASP A 235 14.14 17.95 11.76
N VAL A 236 14.44 17.96 10.48
CA VAL A 236 15.27 16.93 9.82
C VAL A 236 16.44 17.59 9.10
N LEU A 237 17.54 16.87 8.99
CA LEU A 237 18.64 17.18 8.10
C LEU A 237 18.44 16.36 6.81
N ARG A 238 18.32 17.03 5.68
CA ARG A 238 18.24 16.41 4.36
C ARG A 238 19.62 16.34 3.74
N VAL A 239 20.08 15.13 3.45
CA VAL A 239 21.38 14.87 2.81
C VAL A 239 21.15 14.22 1.46
N ALA A 240 21.76 14.78 0.41
CA ALA A 240 21.71 14.19 -0.94
C ALA A 240 22.41 12.82 -0.94
N ALA A 241 21.74 11.80 -1.48
CA ALA A 241 22.26 10.44 -1.57
C ALA A 241 21.89 9.82 -2.92
N GLY A 242 22.85 9.75 -3.84
CA GLY A 242 22.61 9.28 -5.20
C GLY A 242 21.59 10.14 -5.93
N ALA A 243 20.56 9.54 -6.51
CA ALA A 243 19.46 10.23 -7.19
C ALA A 243 18.37 10.76 -6.25
N GLY A 244 18.48 10.53 -4.94
CA GLY A 244 17.46 10.89 -3.93
C GLY A 244 18.03 11.65 -2.76
N ALA A 245 17.32 11.59 -1.64
CA ALA A 245 17.71 12.20 -0.38
C ALA A 245 17.50 11.23 0.80
N VAL A 246 18.29 11.43 1.85
CA VAL A 246 18.14 10.74 3.15
C VAL A 246 17.82 11.80 4.20
N PHE A 247 16.86 11.48 5.05
CA PHE A 247 16.35 12.35 6.11
C PHE A 247 16.80 11.83 7.46
N PHE A 248 17.51 12.67 8.21
CA PHE A 248 17.94 12.36 9.57
C PHE A 248 17.14 13.22 10.55
N PRO A 249 16.30 12.62 11.41
CA PRO A 249 15.60 13.37 12.46
C PRO A 249 16.61 14.02 13.43
N MET A 250 16.46 15.33 13.66
CA MET A 250 17.37 16.11 14.52
C MET A 250 16.73 16.45 15.85
N SER A 251 15.49 16.95 15.82
CA SER A 251 14.75 17.33 17.01
C SER A 251 13.25 17.24 16.79
N ALA A 252 12.50 16.85 17.81
CA ALA A 252 11.06 16.98 17.82
C ALA A 252 10.69 18.30 18.48
N ARG A 253 9.78 19.09 17.92
CA ARG A 253 9.20 20.22 18.61
C ARG A 253 8.29 19.67 19.70
N CYS A 254 8.64 19.87 20.98
CA CYS A 254 7.68 19.69 22.06
C CYS A 254 6.52 20.63 21.81
N GLY A 255 5.34 20.09 21.46
CA GLY A 255 4.15 20.88 21.26
C GLY A 255 3.85 21.67 22.53
N GLN A 256 3.66 22.97 22.38
CA GLN A 256 2.91 23.72 23.35
C GLN A 256 1.49 23.15 23.30
N ALA A 257 1.08 22.51 24.39
CA ALA A 257 -0.25 21.99 24.61
C ALA A 257 -1.28 23.14 24.64
#